data_09709a6e7f5d9483ed8a319aed85cb01
#
_entry.id   09709a6e7f5d9483ed8a319aed85cb01
#
_cell.length_a   1.000
_cell.length_b   1.000
_cell.length_c   1.000
_cell.angle_alpha   90.00
_cell.angle_beta   90.00
_cell.angle_gamma   90.00
#
_symmetry.space_group_name_H-M   'P 1'
#
loop_
_entity.id
_entity.type
_entity.pdbx_description
1 polymer ?
#
loop_
_entity_poly.entity_id
_entity_poly.type
_entity_poly.pdbx_seq_one_letter_code
_entity_poly.pdbx_strand_id
1 'polypeptide(L)'
;MRRLLIRPGAIGDVILSLPALEAAKADYTEVWAPREKLPLIRFADRTRAIADTGLDLAGVVEGASVPDLDPFDSIYSWYGTNRPEFRDAVRHLPFEFFPALPASPGIPRIAVPPAPREDFAVIHPFASSTAKRWPIENFGAVAAALGTPVRWCAGPEEPLEGAVRFRDLFELACWISRARVYIGNDSGISHLAAAVGTPVVAIFLCTDPRIWAPRGEKVKVLVNPSVEQVVSAAAWLCE
;
A
#
# COMPACT_ATOMS: atom_id res chain seq x y z
N MET A 1 -9.46 26.21 -6.75
CA MET A 1 -9.03 25.77 -5.40
C MET A 1 -7.83 24.85 -5.53
N ARG A 2 -6.75 25.15 -4.81
CA ARG A 2 -5.51 24.35 -4.76
C ARG A 2 -5.48 23.59 -3.43
N ARG A 3 -5.30 22.28 -3.49
CA ARG A 3 -5.27 21.44 -2.29
C ARG A 3 -4.00 20.62 -2.21
N LEU A 4 -3.44 20.57 -1.01
CA LEU A 4 -2.36 19.66 -0.65
C LEU A 4 -2.91 18.50 0.18
N LEU A 5 -2.52 17.27 -0.18
CA LEU A 5 -2.82 16.06 0.56
C LEU A 5 -1.51 15.48 1.08
N ILE A 6 -1.36 15.30 2.40
CA ILE A 6 -0.12 14.80 3.02
C ILE A 6 -0.41 13.43 3.64
N ARG A 7 0.07 12.35 3.00
CA ARG A 7 -0.19 10.97 3.44
C ARG A 7 1.12 10.22 3.69
N PRO A 8 1.59 10.17 4.95
CA PRO A 8 2.70 9.31 5.37
C PRO A 8 2.25 7.85 5.50
N GLY A 9 3.17 6.98 5.88
CA GLY A 9 2.88 5.60 6.26
C GLY A 9 3.46 4.55 5.32
N ALA A 10 3.18 3.29 5.64
CA ALA A 10 3.61 2.13 4.85
C ALA A 10 2.82 2.02 3.53
N ILE A 11 3.20 1.07 2.67
CA ILE A 11 2.54 0.84 1.37
C ILE A 11 1.04 0.60 1.56
N GLY A 12 0.65 -0.26 2.51
CA GLY A 12 -0.74 -0.57 2.81
C GLY A 12 -1.54 0.66 3.26
N ASP A 13 -0.94 1.52 4.12
CA ASP A 13 -1.57 2.74 4.60
C ASP A 13 -1.91 3.70 3.45
N VAL A 14 -0.97 3.90 2.52
CA VAL A 14 -1.18 4.77 1.37
C VAL A 14 -2.26 4.19 0.46
N ILE A 15 -2.18 2.89 0.13
CA ILE A 15 -3.15 2.23 -0.76
C ILE A 15 -4.55 2.28 -0.17
N LEU A 16 -4.72 1.93 1.11
CA LEU A 16 -6.03 1.97 1.76
C LEU A 16 -6.63 3.39 1.84
N SER A 17 -5.78 4.42 1.74
CA SER A 17 -6.22 5.81 1.73
C SER A 17 -6.56 6.35 0.33
N LEU A 18 -6.19 5.67 -0.75
CA LEU A 18 -6.41 6.16 -2.12
C LEU A 18 -7.85 6.63 -2.37
N PRO A 19 -8.91 5.88 -1.96
CA PRO A 19 -10.28 6.35 -2.19
C PRO A 19 -10.58 7.69 -1.49
N ALA A 20 -10.05 7.91 -0.29
CA ALA A 20 -10.25 9.18 0.43
C ALA A 20 -9.43 10.31 -0.20
N LEU A 21 -8.20 10.02 -0.63
CA LEU A 21 -7.36 10.99 -1.31
C LEU A 21 -7.97 11.42 -2.66
N GLU A 22 -8.49 10.47 -3.43
CA GLU A 22 -9.16 10.75 -4.71
C GLU A 22 -10.47 11.53 -4.51
N ALA A 23 -11.26 11.20 -3.50
CA ALA A 23 -12.48 11.95 -3.17
C ALA A 23 -12.19 13.38 -2.70
N ALA A 24 -10.98 13.63 -2.19
CA ALA A 24 -10.54 14.95 -1.76
C ALA A 24 -9.92 15.80 -2.88
N LYS A 25 -9.97 15.39 -4.15
CA LYS A 25 -9.43 16.18 -5.28
C LYS A 25 -10.04 17.57 -5.35
N ALA A 26 -9.25 18.51 -5.83
CA ALA A 26 -9.61 19.90 -6.12
C ALA A 26 -9.22 20.25 -7.57
N ASP A 27 -9.37 21.53 -7.97
CA ASP A 27 -8.99 21.97 -9.32
C ASP A 27 -7.49 21.76 -9.59
N TYR A 28 -6.68 21.91 -8.54
CA TYR A 28 -5.27 21.49 -8.51
C TYR A 28 -5.03 20.70 -7.23
N THR A 29 -4.46 19.52 -7.37
CA THR A 29 -4.17 18.62 -6.23
C THR A 29 -2.71 18.21 -6.25
N GLU A 30 -1.98 18.57 -5.19
CA GLU A 30 -0.64 18.05 -4.93
C GLU A 30 -0.69 17.03 -3.80
N VAL A 31 0.07 15.92 -3.94
CA VAL A 31 0.15 14.88 -2.90
C VAL A 31 1.59 14.72 -2.43
N TRP A 32 1.78 14.81 -1.11
CA TRP A 32 3.04 14.50 -0.46
C TRP A 32 2.96 13.15 0.26
N ALA A 33 3.86 12.24 -0.11
CA ALA A 33 3.92 10.88 0.43
C ALA A 33 5.38 10.41 0.52
N PRO A 34 5.68 9.26 1.15
CA PRO A 34 7.01 8.68 1.07
C PRO A 34 7.41 8.38 -0.38
N ARG A 35 8.67 8.63 -0.73
CA ARG A 35 9.19 8.61 -2.12
C ARG A 35 8.80 7.38 -2.90
N GLU A 36 8.95 6.20 -2.31
CA GLU A 36 8.71 4.92 -2.97
C GLU A 36 7.21 4.64 -3.22
N LYS A 37 6.29 5.39 -2.61
CA LYS A 37 4.84 5.27 -2.83
C LYS A 37 4.30 6.24 -3.88
N LEU A 38 5.07 7.27 -4.24
CA LEU A 38 4.65 8.28 -5.23
C LEU A 38 4.22 7.69 -6.57
N PRO A 39 4.87 6.66 -7.13
CA PRO A 39 4.45 6.05 -8.39
C PRO A 39 3.03 5.47 -8.37
N LEU A 40 2.48 5.16 -7.19
CA LEU A 40 1.12 4.64 -7.03
C LEU A 40 0.04 5.73 -7.04
N ILE A 41 0.43 7.00 -6.87
CA ILE A 41 -0.49 8.14 -6.77
C ILE A 41 -0.61 8.78 -8.15
N ARG A 42 -1.58 8.29 -8.94
CA ARG A 42 -1.72 8.62 -10.37
C ARG A 42 -2.76 9.71 -10.67
N PHE A 43 -3.54 10.11 -9.69
CA PHE A 43 -4.64 11.06 -9.84
C PHE A 43 -4.24 12.52 -9.58
N ALA A 44 -3.12 12.75 -8.91
CA ALA A 44 -2.63 14.07 -8.51
C ALA A 44 -1.97 14.80 -9.69
N ASP A 45 -2.11 16.13 -9.72
CA ASP A 45 -1.43 16.99 -10.70
C ASP A 45 0.08 17.02 -10.42
N ARG A 46 0.47 16.92 -9.14
CA ARG A 46 1.86 16.86 -8.71
C ARG A 46 2.03 15.94 -7.50
N THR A 47 3.18 15.27 -7.42
CA THR A 47 3.58 14.51 -6.24
C THR A 47 4.97 14.90 -5.77
N ARG A 48 5.21 14.91 -4.44
CA ARG A 48 6.53 15.14 -3.83
C ARG A 48 6.80 14.17 -2.69
N ALA A 49 8.07 13.83 -2.50
CA ALA A 49 8.44 13.08 -1.30
C ALA A 49 8.41 13.99 -0.08
N ILE A 50 7.78 13.56 1.01
CA ILE A 50 7.73 14.32 2.28
C ILE A 50 9.14 14.70 2.74
N ALA A 51 10.08 13.77 2.64
CA ALA A 51 11.48 14.00 3.04
C ALA A 51 12.19 15.12 2.25
N ASP A 52 11.69 15.49 1.05
CA ASP A 52 12.28 16.56 0.24
C ASP A 52 11.68 17.94 0.58
N THR A 53 10.69 17.99 1.46
CA THR A 53 9.96 19.22 1.76
C THR A 53 10.43 19.89 3.05
N GLY A 54 11.17 19.17 3.91
CA GLY A 54 11.53 19.64 5.25
C GLY A 54 10.37 19.66 6.24
N LEU A 55 9.19 19.16 5.85
CA LEU A 55 8.00 19.15 6.72
C LEU A 55 8.21 18.35 8.01
N ASP A 56 9.03 17.31 7.96
CA ASP A 56 9.39 16.46 9.08
C ASP A 56 10.21 17.17 10.16
N LEU A 57 10.87 18.27 9.82
CA LEU A 57 11.63 19.10 10.74
C LEU A 57 10.74 20.11 11.49
N ALA A 58 9.56 20.42 10.96
CA ALA A 58 8.65 21.40 11.54
C ALA A 58 8.18 20.96 12.95
N GLY A 59 8.36 21.85 13.93
CA GLY A 59 8.06 21.62 15.34
C GLY A 59 8.99 20.64 16.06
N VAL A 60 10.09 20.21 15.42
CA VAL A 60 11.10 19.30 16.02
C VAL A 60 12.44 20.01 16.16
N VAL A 61 12.83 20.75 15.15
CA VAL A 61 14.08 21.52 15.14
C VAL A 61 13.73 22.98 15.40
N GLU A 62 14.34 23.58 16.43
CA GLU A 62 14.17 24.99 16.75
C GLU A 62 14.67 25.84 15.57
N GLY A 63 13.81 26.76 15.09
CA GLY A 63 14.11 27.59 13.92
C GLY A 63 13.94 26.92 12.56
N ALA A 64 13.53 25.64 12.49
CA ALA A 64 13.17 25.03 11.22
C ALA A 64 11.94 25.72 10.63
N SER A 65 12.09 26.28 9.44
CA SER A 65 10.98 26.87 8.71
C SER A 65 10.02 25.79 8.21
N VAL A 66 8.72 26.01 8.39
CA VAL A 66 7.71 25.26 7.67
C VAL A 66 7.92 25.52 6.16
N PRO A 67 7.84 24.49 5.29
CA PRO A 67 7.93 24.72 3.84
C PRO A 67 6.87 25.75 3.40
N ASP A 68 7.12 26.43 2.29
CA ASP A 68 6.13 27.35 1.73
C ASP A 68 4.85 26.61 1.34
N LEU A 69 3.80 26.81 2.13
CA LEU A 69 2.47 26.21 1.99
C LEU A 69 1.39 27.26 1.64
N ASP A 70 1.75 28.55 1.54
CA ASP A 70 0.85 29.64 1.20
C ASP A 70 0.11 29.46 -0.13
N PRO A 71 0.67 28.77 -1.17
CA PRO A 71 -0.06 28.53 -2.41
C PRO A 71 -1.29 27.63 -2.31
N PHE A 72 -1.53 26.99 -1.15
CA PHE A 72 -2.65 26.04 -1.00
C PHE A 72 -3.82 26.66 -0.22
N ASP A 73 -5.00 26.58 -0.80
CA ASP A 73 -6.26 27.02 -0.16
C ASP A 73 -6.71 26.08 0.96
N SER A 74 -6.28 24.81 0.92
CA SER A 74 -6.56 23.80 1.95
C SER A 74 -5.49 22.71 1.97
N ILE A 75 -5.21 22.18 3.17
CA ILE A 75 -4.19 21.16 3.40
C ILE A 75 -4.81 20.03 4.23
N TYR A 76 -4.99 18.86 3.62
CA TYR A 76 -5.50 17.68 4.29
C TYR A 76 -4.32 16.80 4.70
N SER A 77 -4.18 16.57 6.01
CA SER A 77 -3.00 15.90 6.54
C SER A 77 -3.32 14.72 7.45
N TRP A 78 -2.76 13.59 7.11
CA TRP A 78 -2.60 12.43 7.98
C TRP A 78 -1.24 12.45 8.70
N TYR A 79 -0.39 13.41 8.36
CA TYR A 79 0.88 13.66 9.03
C TYR A 79 0.68 14.64 10.19
N GLY A 80 1.36 14.38 11.30
CA GLY A 80 1.35 15.29 12.44
C GLY A 80 0.07 15.27 13.30
N THR A 81 -0.91 14.41 13.00
CA THR A 81 -2.19 14.34 13.72
C THR A 81 -2.03 14.20 15.24
N ASN A 82 -1.05 13.40 15.67
CA ASN A 82 -0.74 13.14 17.08
C ASN A 82 0.55 13.83 17.53
N ARG A 83 0.94 14.95 16.89
CA ARG A 83 2.16 15.73 17.20
C ARG A 83 1.78 17.16 17.54
N PRO A 84 1.59 17.49 18.84
CA PRO A 84 1.17 18.83 19.28
C PRO A 84 2.09 19.93 18.75
N GLU A 85 3.42 19.73 18.82
CA GLU A 85 4.42 20.71 18.40
C GLU A 85 4.31 21.05 16.90
N PHE A 86 4.05 20.04 16.09
CA PHE A 86 3.82 20.22 14.67
C PHE A 86 2.52 21.00 14.41
N ARG A 87 1.43 20.64 15.11
CA ARG A 87 0.14 21.32 14.98
C ARG A 87 0.22 22.78 15.38
N ASP A 88 0.99 23.10 16.43
CA ASP A 88 1.23 24.47 16.85
C ASP A 88 2.05 25.24 15.82
N ALA A 89 3.07 24.63 15.24
CA ALA A 89 3.90 25.26 14.20
C ALA A 89 3.11 25.64 12.95
N VAL A 90 2.07 24.83 12.58
CA VAL A 90 1.27 25.05 11.35
C VAL A 90 -0.11 25.64 11.63
N ARG A 91 -0.44 26.05 12.85
CA ARG A 91 -1.78 26.54 13.26
C ARG A 91 -2.32 27.74 12.46
N HIS A 92 -1.43 28.49 11.83
CA HIS A 92 -1.77 29.67 11.01
C HIS A 92 -2.08 29.28 9.56
N LEU A 93 -1.88 28.03 9.15
CA LEU A 93 -2.12 27.50 7.82
C LEU A 93 -3.43 26.71 7.77
N PRO A 94 -4.05 26.54 6.59
CA PRO A 94 -5.36 25.89 6.43
C PRO A 94 -5.30 24.36 6.53
N PHE A 95 -4.73 23.84 7.63
CA PHE A 95 -4.63 22.41 7.90
C PHE A 95 -5.92 21.82 8.44
N GLU A 96 -6.33 20.72 7.87
CA GLU A 96 -7.32 19.78 8.41
C GLU A 96 -6.64 18.43 8.67
N PHE A 97 -6.71 17.94 9.92
CA PHE A 97 -6.00 16.73 10.36
C PHE A 97 -6.92 15.52 10.41
N PHE A 98 -6.47 14.42 9.83
CA PHE A 98 -7.19 13.15 9.78
C PHE A 98 -6.45 12.06 10.57
N PRO A 99 -7.19 11.11 11.19
CA PRO A 99 -6.56 9.99 11.90
C PRO A 99 -5.78 9.08 10.94
N ALA A 100 -4.68 8.49 11.44
CA ALA A 100 -3.78 7.66 10.62
C ALA A 100 -4.47 6.38 10.10
N LEU A 101 -5.45 5.84 10.84
CA LEU A 101 -6.22 4.67 10.43
C LEU A 101 -7.12 5.02 9.23
N PRO A 102 -7.12 4.17 8.19
CA PRO A 102 -7.94 4.42 7.00
C PRO A 102 -9.42 4.23 7.33
N ALA A 103 -10.14 5.33 7.49
CA ALA A 103 -11.58 5.32 7.77
C ALA A 103 -12.45 5.15 6.49
N SER A 104 -11.85 5.26 5.30
CA SER A 104 -12.61 5.17 4.05
C SER A 104 -13.05 3.73 3.76
N PRO A 105 -14.35 3.46 3.53
CA PRO A 105 -14.85 2.13 3.17
C PRO A 105 -14.59 1.76 1.70
N GLY A 106 -14.02 2.66 0.88
CA GLY A 106 -13.83 2.46 -0.55
C GLY A 106 -12.83 1.35 -0.89
N ILE A 107 -12.99 0.76 -2.08
CA ILE A 107 -12.04 -0.19 -2.65
C ILE A 107 -10.95 0.62 -3.36
N PRO A 108 -9.68 0.52 -2.91
CA PRO A 108 -8.56 1.17 -3.61
C PRO A 108 -8.40 0.61 -5.02
N ARG A 109 -8.13 1.49 -5.98
CA ARG A 109 -7.85 1.09 -7.37
C ARG A 109 -6.60 1.81 -7.85
N ILE A 110 -5.70 1.05 -8.45
CA ILE A 110 -4.52 1.58 -9.15
C ILE A 110 -4.67 1.20 -10.61
N ALA A 111 -4.87 2.21 -11.46
CA ALA A 111 -4.97 2.00 -12.90
C ALA A 111 -3.60 1.59 -13.47
N VAL A 112 -3.53 0.39 -14.01
CA VAL A 112 -2.37 -0.13 -14.73
C VAL A 112 -2.73 -0.29 -16.22
N PRO A 113 -1.74 -0.28 -17.13
CA PRO A 113 -2.00 -0.56 -18.54
C PRO A 113 -2.70 -1.91 -18.72
N PRO A 114 -3.72 -2.00 -19.58
CA PRO A 114 -4.39 -3.26 -19.85
C PRO A 114 -3.40 -4.31 -20.36
N ALA A 115 -3.42 -5.48 -19.75
CA ALA A 115 -2.62 -6.61 -20.17
C ALA A 115 -3.41 -7.92 -19.94
N PRO A 116 -3.23 -8.94 -20.79
CA PRO A 116 -3.83 -10.24 -20.57
C PRO A 116 -3.25 -10.87 -19.29
N ARG A 117 -4.07 -11.60 -18.55
CA ARG A 117 -3.57 -12.44 -17.47
C ARG A 117 -2.74 -13.57 -18.04
N GLU A 118 -1.61 -13.83 -17.39
CA GLU A 118 -0.71 -14.93 -17.70
C GLU A 118 -0.94 -16.09 -16.72
N ASP A 119 -0.57 -17.28 -17.14
CA ASP A 119 -0.74 -18.48 -16.32
C ASP A 119 0.40 -18.62 -15.30
N PHE A 120 0.41 -17.77 -14.28
CA PHE A 120 1.30 -17.89 -13.13
C PHE A 120 0.65 -17.36 -11.84
N ALA A 121 1.06 -17.93 -10.72
CA ALA A 121 0.76 -17.42 -9.39
C ALA A 121 1.96 -16.60 -8.87
N VAL A 122 1.68 -15.52 -8.11
CA VAL A 122 2.70 -14.77 -7.38
C VAL A 122 2.65 -15.15 -5.92
N ILE A 123 3.81 -15.50 -5.34
CA ILE A 123 3.97 -15.70 -3.88
C ILE A 123 4.95 -14.66 -3.33
N HIS A 124 4.52 -13.88 -2.32
CA HIS A 124 5.34 -12.95 -1.55
C HIS A 124 5.33 -13.36 -0.07
N PRO A 125 6.39 -14.04 0.43
CA PRO A 125 6.38 -14.64 1.77
C PRO A 125 6.78 -13.67 2.89
N PHE A 126 7.03 -12.39 2.58
CA PHE A 126 7.53 -11.41 3.54
C PHE A 126 6.45 -10.46 4.05
N ALA A 127 6.74 -9.87 5.21
CA ALA A 127 6.00 -8.78 5.83
C ALA A 127 6.97 -7.96 6.68
N SER A 128 6.57 -6.75 7.07
CA SER A 128 7.38 -5.82 7.85
C SER A 128 7.78 -6.34 9.24
N SER A 129 7.00 -7.27 9.81
CA SER A 129 7.26 -7.91 11.10
C SER A 129 7.34 -9.42 10.94
N THR A 130 8.25 -10.07 11.64
CA THR A 130 8.36 -11.54 11.67
C THR A 130 7.09 -12.20 12.22
N ALA A 131 6.40 -11.56 13.17
CA ALA A 131 5.14 -12.06 13.72
C ALA A 131 4.01 -12.16 12.68
N LYS A 132 4.10 -11.44 11.57
CA LYS A 132 3.15 -11.48 10.46
C LYS A 132 3.52 -12.52 9.39
N ARG A 133 4.70 -13.13 9.48
CA ARG A 133 5.22 -14.02 8.44
C ARG A 133 4.78 -15.45 8.68
N TRP A 134 3.96 -15.97 7.80
CA TRP A 134 3.68 -17.39 7.73
C TRP A 134 4.97 -18.14 7.35
N PRO A 135 5.23 -19.34 7.91
CA PRO A 135 6.45 -20.10 7.62
C PRO A 135 6.72 -20.25 6.12
N ILE A 136 7.95 -20.01 5.69
CA ILE A 136 8.31 -20.05 4.26
C ILE A 136 8.15 -21.45 3.68
N GLU A 137 8.34 -22.48 4.50
CA GLU A 137 8.13 -23.90 4.15
C GLU A 137 6.69 -24.17 3.74
N ASN A 138 5.73 -23.52 4.40
CA ASN A 138 4.32 -23.61 4.05
C ASN A 138 4.03 -22.98 2.69
N PHE A 139 4.64 -21.82 2.39
CA PHE A 139 4.55 -21.23 1.05
C PHE A 139 5.18 -22.15 -0.01
N GLY A 140 6.27 -22.84 0.32
CA GLY A 140 6.87 -23.87 -0.54
C GLY A 140 5.91 -25.04 -0.81
N ALA A 141 5.23 -25.53 0.21
CA ALA A 141 4.23 -26.58 0.06
C ALA A 141 3.02 -26.12 -0.78
N VAL A 142 2.56 -24.86 -0.58
CA VAL A 142 1.53 -24.26 -1.44
C VAL A 142 2.00 -24.20 -2.89
N ALA A 143 3.22 -23.71 -3.15
CA ALA A 143 3.78 -23.61 -4.49
C ALA A 143 3.82 -24.98 -5.21
N ALA A 144 4.17 -26.05 -4.50
CA ALA A 144 4.20 -27.40 -5.03
C ALA A 144 2.81 -27.97 -5.35
N ALA A 145 1.77 -27.53 -4.60
CA ALA A 145 0.40 -28.05 -4.72
C ALA A 145 -0.50 -27.27 -5.70
N LEU A 146 -0.10 -26.04 -6.13
CA LEU A 146 -0.97 -25.16 -6.93
C LEU A 146 -1.24 -25.64 -8.37
N GLY A 147 -0.41 -26.49 -8.93
CA GLY A 147 -0.55 -26.93 -10.35
C GLY A 147 -0.38 -25.80 -11.39
N THR A 148 0.02 -24.61 -10.98
CA THR A 148 0.28 -23.42 -11.80
C THR A 148 1.71 -22.97 -11.56
N PRO A 149 2.45 -22.50 -12.59
CA PRO A 149 3.78 -21.95 -12.40
C PRO A 149 3.81 -20.86 -11.33
N VAL A 150 4.70 -20.96 -10.36
CA VAL A 150 4.85 -19.98 -9.28
C VAL A 150 6.04 -19.08 -9.54
N ARG A 151 5.80 -17.77 -9.44
CA ARG A 151 6.86 -16.76 -9.45
C ARG A 151 6.95 -16.13 -8.06
N TRP A 152 8.08 -16.32 -7.42
CA TRP A 152 8.37 -15.72 -6.13
C TRP A 152 8.66 -14.24 -6.28
N CYS A 153 8.12 -13.43 -5.40
CA CYS A 153 8.35 -11.99 -5.34
C CYS A 153 9.02 -11.63 -4.02
N ALA A 154 9.98 -10.72 -4.06
CA ALA A 154 10.63 -10.20 -2.86
C ALA A 154 10.99 -8.73 -3.05
N GLY A 155 11.03 -7.98 -1.94
CA GLY A 155 11.59 -6.64 -1.91
C GLY A 155 13.10 -6.63 -2.18
N PRO A 156 13.70 -5.45 -2.43
CA PRO A 156 15.12 -5.35 -2.77
C PRO A 156 16.06 -6.01 -1.76
N GLU A 157 15.71 -5.94 -0.48
CA GLU A 157 16.55 -6.43 0.64
C GLU A 157 16.02 -7.72 1.29
N GLU A 158 14.90 -8.27 0.81
CA GLU A 158 14.35 -9.50 1.35
C GLU A 158 15.14 -10.72 0.84
N PRO A 159 15.61 -11.61 1.73
CA PRO A 159 16.55 -12.68 1.38
C PRO A 159 15.81 -13.87 0.74
N LEU A 160 15.52 -13.80 -0.55
CA LEU A 160 14.95 -14.92 -1.33
C LEU A 160 15.64 -15.00 -2.68
N GLU A 161 16.46 -16.03 -2.86
CA GLU A 161 17.18 -16.28 -4.09
C GLU A 161 16.21 -16.59 -5.24
N GLY A 162 16.51 -16.11 -6.45
CA GLY A 162 15.69 -16.33 -7.64
C GLY A 162 14.35 -15.58 -7.66
N ALA A 163 14.03 -14.79 -6.63
CA ALA A 163 12.81 -14.02 -6.63
C ALA A 163 12.84 -12.84 -7.60
N VAL A 164 11.69 -12.56 -8.21
CA VAL A 164 11.48 -11.35 -9.02
C VAL A 164 11.45 -10.13 -8.10
N ARG A 165 12.18 -9.08 -8.48
CA ARG A 165 12.31 -7.84 -7.72
C ARG A 165 12.09 -6.63 -8.60
N PHE A 166 11.39 -5.66 -8.04
CA PHE A 166 11.21 -4.35 -8.66
C PHE A 166 11.67 -3.26 -7.70
N ARG A 167 12.27 -2.20 -8.22
CA ARG A 167 12.58 -0.99 -7.45
C ARG A 167 11.40 -0.02 -7.42
N ASP A 168 10.59 -0.05 -8.46
CA ASP A 168 9.41 0.80 -8.61
C ASP A 168 8.14 0.01 -8.29
N LEU A 169 7.30 0.55 -7.40
CA LEU A 169 6.06 -0.10 -6.96
C LEU A 169 4.99 -0.13 -8.07
N PHE A 170 5.04 0.80 -9.03
CA PHE A 170 4.10 0.78 -10.14
C PHE A 170 4.49 -0.28 -11.17
N GLU A 171 5.79 -0.49 -11.42
CA GLU A 171 6.25 -1.62 -12.24
C GLU A 171 5.87 -2.96 -11.61
N LEU A 172 6.03 -3.08 -10.28
CA LEU A 172 5.55 -4.24 -9.53
C LEU A 172 4.03 -4.43 -9.67
N ALA A 173 3.26 -3.34 -9.56
CA ALA A 173 1.81 -3.35 -9.74
C ALA A 173 1.41 -3.85 -11.14
N CYS A 174 2.06 -3.35 -12.19
CA CYS A 174 1.85 -3.80 -13.58
C CYS A 174 2.19 -5.28 -13.76
N TRP A 175 3.23 -5.77 -13.12
CA TRP A 175 3.59 -7.18 -13.21
C TRP A 175 2.62 -8.08 -12.44
N ILE A 176 2.23 -7.71 -11.21
CA ILE A 176 1.26 -8.46 -10.39
C ILE A 176 -0.10 -8.52 -11.08
N SER A 177 -0.53 -7.46 -11.77
CA SER A 177 -1.83 -7.42 -12.44
C SER A 177 -2.02 -8.50 -13.52
N ARG A 178 -0.91 -9.06 -14.01
CA ARG A 178 -0.89 -10.13 -15.02
C ARG A 178 -1.02 -11.52 -14.41
N ALA A 179 -0.86 -11.66 -13.09
CA ALA A 179 -0.93 -12.95 -12.41
C ALA A 179 -2.37 -13.47 -12.29
N ARG A 180 -2.55 -14.79 -12.30
CA ARG A 180 -3.84 -15.45 -12.02
C ARG A 180 -4.27 -15.22 -10.58
N VAL A 181 -3.33 -15.34 -9.65
CA VAL A 181 -3.54 -15.18 -8.21
C VAL A 181 -2.27 -14.69 -7.53
N TYR A 182 -2.45 -13.89 -6.49
CA TYR A 182 -1.41 -13.49 -5.57
C TYR A 182 -1.66 -14.14 -4.20
N ILE A 183 -0.61 -14.64 -3.58
CA ILE A 183 -0.64 -15.25 -2.24
C ILE A 183 0.44 -14.60 -1.39
N GLY A 184 0.07 -14.09 -0.22
CA GLY A 184 1.05 -13.44 0.67
C GLY A 184 0.51 -13.16 2.06
N ASN A 185 1.40 -12.70 2.92
CA ASN A 185 1.07 -12.29 4.28
C ASN A 185 0.28 -10.97 4.32
N ASP A 186 -0.18 -10.56 5.51
CA ASP A 186 -0.58 -9.18 5.81
C ASP A 186 0.60 -8.22 5.56
N SER A 187 0.67 -7.71 4.35
CA SER A 187 1.76 -6.85 3.88
C SER A 187 1.25 -5.81 2.88
N GLY A 188 2.03 -4.75 2.66
CA GLY A 188 1.71 -3.72 1.68
C GLY A 188 1.56 -4.25 0.26
N ILE A 189 2.26 -5.33 -0.10
CA ILE A 189 2.19 -5.94 -1.43
C ILE A 189 0.85 -6.67 -1.64
N SER A 190 0.26 -7.26 -0.59
CA SER A 190 -1.09 -7.84 -0.66
C SER A 190 -2.15 -6.77 -0.98
N HIS A 191 -2.00 -5.56 -0.41
CA HIS A 191 -2.85 -4.42 -0.76
C HIS A 191 -2.64 -3.97 -2.20
N LEU A 192 -1.38 -3.95 -2.67
CA LEU A 192 -1.04 -3.59 -4.04
C LEU A 192 -1.70 -4.55 -5.04
N ALA A 193 -1.59 -5.85 -4.79
CA ALA A 193 -2.20 -6.89 -5.61
C ALA A 193 -3.73 -6.73 -5.70
N ALA A 194 -4.39 -6.47 -4.57
CA ALA A 194 -5.83 -6.22 -4.53
C ALA A 194 -6.22 -4.96 -5.30
N ALA A 195 -5.45 -3.87 -5.15
CA ALA A 195 -5.72 -2.58 -5.77
C ALA A 195 -5.59 -2.59 -7.30
N VAL A 196 -4.79 -3.50 -7.87
CA VAL A 196 -4.69 -3.71 -9.33
C VAL A 196 -5.67 -4.77 -9.85
N GLY A 197 -6.55 -5.31 -8.99
CA GLY A 197 -7.59 -6.27 -9.37
C GLY A 197 -7.11 -7.71 -9.51
N THR A 198 -5.91 -8.04 -9.07
CA THR A 198 -5.44 -9.44 -9.00
C THR A 198 -6.21 -10.17 -7.89
N PRO A 199 -6.68 -11.41 -8.11
CA PRO A 199 -7.20 -12.24 -7.05
C PRO A 199 -6.16 -12.47 -5.95
N VAL A 200 -6.54 -12.27 -4.67
CA VAL A 200 -5.60 -12.28 -3.53
C VAL A 200 -6.02 -13.29 -2.48
N VAL A 201 -5.09 -14.14 -2.06
CA VAL A 201 -5.15 -14.85 -0.79
C VAL A 201 -4.22 -14.14 0.20
N ALA A 202 -4.81 -13.50 1.21
CA ALA A 202 -4.07 -12.77 2.24
C ALA A 202 -4.06 -13.54 3.56
N ILE A 203 -2.87 -13.83 4.08
CA ILE A 203 -2.65 -14.64 5.29
C ILE A 203 -2.41 -13.71 6.47
N PHE A 204 -3.20 -13.87 7.51
CA PHE A 204 -3.16 -13.10 8.75
C PHE A 204 -2.79 -14.01 9.92
N LEU A 205 -1.84 -13.58 10.76
CA LEU A 205 -1.41 -14.34 11.94
C LEU A 205 -1.70 -13.62 13.25
N CYS A 206 -1.45 -12.30 13.31
CA CYS A 206 -1.47 -11.56 14.58
C CYS A 206 -2.20 -10.20 14.50
N THR A 207 -2.56 -9.74 13.32
CA THR A 207 -3.27 -8.48 13.12
C THR A 207 -4.76 -8.70 12.88
N ASP A 208 -5.58 -7.70 13.19
CA ASP A 208 -7.03 -7.77 12.96
C ASP A 208 -7.36 -7.51 11.47
N PRO A 209 -7.86 -8.51 10.73
CA PRO A 209 -8.18 -8.34 9.33
C PRO A 209 -9.37 -7.40 9.09
N ARG A 210 -10.23 -7.16 10.08
CA ARG A 210 -11.32 -6.17 9.95
C ARG A 210 -10.80 -4.77 9.74
N ILE A 211 -9.59 -4.49 10.22
CA ILE A 211 -8.90 -3.19 10.09
C ILE A 211 -7.94 -3.21 8.90
N TRP A 212 -7.15 -4.27 8.77
CA TRP A 212 -5.96 -4.31 7.93
C TRP A 212 -6.07 -5.20 6.69
N ALA A 213 -7.22 -5.83 6.42
CA ALA A 213 -7.33 -6.64 5.22
C ALA A 213 -7.20 -5.81 3.94
N PRO A 214 -6.54 -6.34 2.89
CA PRO A 214 -6.62 -5.77 1.56
C PRO A 214 -8.07 -5.68 1.10
N ARG A 215 -8.41 -4.58 0.42
CA ARG A 215 -9.75 -4.34 -0.10
C ARG A 215 -9.73 -4.48 -1.62
N GLY A 216 -10.54 -5.37 -2.14
CA GLY A 216 -10.63 -5.68 -3.57
C GLY A 216 -11.84 -6.54 -3.88
N GLU A 217 -12.15 -6.74 -5.16
CA GLU A 217 -13.32 -7.54 -5.58
C GLU A 217 -13.11 -9.04 -5.34
N LYS A 218 -11.88 -9.53 -5.52
CA LYS A 218 -11.49 -10.93 -5.35
C LYS A 218 -10.41 -11.07 -4.29
N VAL A 219 -10.79 -10.91 -3.01
CA VAL A 219 -9.87 -11.05 -1.87
C VAL A 219 -10.39 -12.11 -0.91
N LYS A 220 -9.57 -13.10 -0.62
CA LYS A 220 -9.80 -14.11 0.41
C LYS A 220 -8.82 -13.91 1.55
N VAL A 221 -9.34 -13.60 2.72
CA VAL A 221 -8.54 -13.46 3.95
C VAL A 221 -8.61 -14.77 4.72
N LEU A 222 -7.46 -15.28 5.12
CA LEU A 222 -7.32 -16.48 5.94
C LEU A 222 -6.55 -16.16 7.22
N VAL A 223 -7.05 -16.58 8.36
CA VAL A 223 -6.42 -16.38 9.66
C VAL A 223 -5.84 -17.68 10.17
N ASN A 224 -4.52 -17.73 10.41
CA ASN A 224 -3.77 -18.91 10.82
C ASN A 224 -4.10 -20.17 9.99
N PRO A 225 -4.03 -20.10 8.63
CA PRO A 225 -4.50 -21.19 7.78
C PRO A 225 -3.55 -22.38 7.76
N SER A 226 -4.09 -23.56 7.38
CA SER A 226 -3.28 -24.67 6.88
C SER A 226 -2.88 -24.48 5.42
N VAL A 227 -1.93 -25.28 4.92
CA VAL A 227 -1.51 -25.28 3.51
C VAL A 227 -2.69 -25.59 2.58
N GLU A 228 -3.51 -26.59 2.93
CA GLU A 228 -4.68 -27.03 2.16
C GLU A 228 -5.72 -25.91 2.04
N GLN A 229 -5.93 -25.13 3.10
CA GLN A 229 -6.86 -24.00 3.07
C GLN A 229 -6.37 -22.90 2.11
N VAL A 230 -5.06 -22.64 2.06
CA VAL A 230 -4.48 -21.65 1.15
C VAL A 230 -4.60 -22.14 -0.30
N VAL A 231 -4.27 -23.40 -0.58
CA VAL A 231 -4.39 -24.01 -1.91
C VAL A 231 -5.84 -23.97 -2.39
N SER A 232 -6.79 -24.40 -1.55
CA SER A 232 -8.23 -24.39 -1.88
C SER A 232 -8.74 -22.97 -2.16
N ALA A 233 -8.31 -21.98 -1.37
CA ALA A 233 -8.68 -20.60 -1.58
C ALA A 233 -8.12 -20.03 -2.89
N ALA A 234 -6.89 -20.36 -3.23
CA ALA A 234 -6.26 -19.94 -4.48
C ALA A 234 -6.96 -20.57 -5.70
N ALA A 235 -7.28 -21.85 -5.65
CA ALA A 235 -8.02 -22.54 -6.71
C ALA A 235 -9.39 -21.90 -6.94
N TRP A 236 -10.17 -21.66 -5.88
CA TRP A 236 -11.47 -21.01 -5.95
C TRP A 236 -11.43 -19.61 -6.57
N LEU A 237 -10.38 -18.84 -6.30
CA LEU A 237 -10.21 -17.49 -6.87
C LEU A 237 -9.84 -17.49 -8.36
N CYS A 238 -9.35 -18.62 -8.88
CA CYS A 238 -8.98 -18.79 -10.28
C CYS A 238 -10.12 -19.28 -11.17
N GLU A 239 -11.24 -19.72 -10.58
CA GLU A 239 -12.48 -20.06 -11.27
C GLU A 239 -13.24 -18.79 -11.67
#